data_35c83db3bcf21104be0828cd24845f9f
#
_entry.id   35c83db3bcf21104be0828cd24845f9f
#
_cell.length_a   1.000
_cell.length_b   1.000
_cell.length_c   1.000
_cell.angle_alpha   90.00
_cell.angle_beta   90.00
_cell.angle_gamma   90.00
#
_symmetry.space_group_name_H-M   'P 1'
#
loop_
_entity.id
_entity.type
_entity.pdbx_description
1 polymer ?
#
loop_
_entity_poly.entity_id
_entity_poly.type
_entity_poly.pdbx_seq_one_letter_code
_entity_poly.pdbx_strand_id
1 'polypeptide(L)'
;MLQGYKNYIGLGYHANIEDSLGFARIGITGAYTPTGNLPGNQQGHAEITGEYLGWRAAFSYNRSDFYDIFGPTKKSRKGYAAKVGYDNTIIWDEPRQLDLKFDLAYYDKIDTLPNAQNVETTFTRLVQGQVGLHYTDVRRSIGAVDDEKGISWSLVAKGSQAQGQLIPQIWGTFNLGIPTPIPHSSIWLRSAAGGANGERNNSLANFYFGGFGNNYVDDGPIQRYRDFNTLPGFEIDEVSGSNFFRQMVEWTLPPIVFESVGMPSIHLTWLRPALFATKLWTDVANSERRQNYGNVGGQADLRFSVLHWYDMTLSVGYAVGFQGTKRAGTEWMISLKIM
;
A
#
# COMPACT_ATOMS: atom_id res chain seq x y z
N MET A 1 11.17 3.86 20.51
CA MET A 1 10.28 3.40 19.41
C MET A 1 9.05 2.73 20.01
N LEU A 2 7.86 3.04 19.52
CA LEU A 2 6.61 2.35 19.83
C LEU A 2 6.25 1.43 18.67
N GLN A 3 5.81 0.23 18.97
CA GLN A 3 5.43 -0.77 17.97
C GLN A 3 4.10 -1.42 18.37
N GLY A 4 3.19 -1.55 17.41
CA GLY A 4 1.97 -2.33 17.60
C GLY A 4 2.20 -3.82 17.31
N TYR A 5 1.72 -4.68 18.19
CA TYR A 5 1.69 -6.12 17.97
C TYR A 5 0.36 -6.69 18.46
N LYS A 6 -0.42 -7.29 17.55
CA LYS A 6 -1.82 -7.65 17.82
C LYS A 6 -2.60 -6.40 18.31
N ASN A 7 -3.14 -6.42 19.51
CA ASN A 7 -3.84 -5.29 20.11
C ASN A 7 -3.01 -4.63 21.24
N TYR A 8 -1.71 -4.89 21.29
CA TYR A 8 -0.83 -4.48 22.37
C TYR A 8 0.26 -3.54 21.84
N ILE A 9 0.80 -2.74 22.73
CA ILE A 9 1.91 -1.83 22.45
C ILE A 9 3.19 -2.48 22.92
N GLY A 10 4.17 -2.55 22.03
CA GLY A 10 5.55 -2.90 22.32
C GLY A 10 6.43 -1.67 22.46
N LEU A 11 7.38 -1.73 23.38
CA LEU A 11 8.42 -0.72 23.58
C LEU A 11 9.73 -1.24 23.02
N GLY A 12 10.47 -0.40 22.30
CA GLY A 12 11.68 -0.86 21.66
C GLY A 12 12.66 0.24 21.29
N TYR A 13 13.82 -0.22 20.83
CA TYR A 13 14.90 0.60 20.33
C TYR A 13 15.15 0.29 18.85
N HIS A 14 15.52 1.33 18.09
CA HIS A 14 15.92 1.23 16.70
C HIS A 14 17.21 1.99 16.51
N ALA A 15 18.20 1.38 15.87
CA ALA A 15 19.47 1.96 15.51
C ALA A 15 19.70 1.85 14.02
N ASN A 16 20.12 2.93 13.38
CA ASN A 16 20.61 2.94 12.02
C ASN A 16 22.11 3.23 12.02
N ILE A 17 22.84 2.45 11.24
CA ILE A 17 24.27 2.63 10.96
C ILE A 17 24.36 2.83 9.45
N GLU A 18 24.90 3.96 9.03
CA GLU A 18 25.03 4.33 7.63
C GLU A 18 26.48 4.73 7.35
N ASP A 19 27.01 4.33 6.20
CA ASP A 19 28.32 4.80 5.80
C ASP A 19 28.27 6.27 5.37
N SER A 20 29.42 6.94 5.38
CA SER A 20 29.51 8.37 5.07
C SER A 20 29.13 8.72 3.63
N LEU A 21 29.11 7.75 2.73
CA LEU A 21 28.75 7.91 1.31
C LEU A 21 27.31 7.49 1.01
N GLY A 22 26.60 6.91 2.00
CA GLY A 22 25.22 6.45 1.86
C GLY A 22 25.03 5.18 1.00
N PHE A 23 26.14 4.46 0.69
CA PHE A 23 26.05 3.22 -0.08
C PHE A 23 25.63 2.02 0.74
N ALA A 24 25.92 2.04 2.04
CA ALA A 24 25.59 0.96 2.96
C ALA A 24 24.78 1.48 4.14
N ARG A 25 23.70 0.80 4.46
CA ARG A 25 22.87 1.07 5.63
C ARG A 25 22.55 -0.22 6.35
N ILE A 26 22.66 -0.25 7.66
CA ILE A 26 22.25 -1.35 8.53
C ILE A 26 21.27 -0.79 9.56
N GLY A 27 20.06 -1.37 9.60
CA GLY A 27 19.06 -1.08 10.62
C GLY A 27 18.93 -2.24 11.59
N ILE A 28 18.89 -1.96 12.88
CA ILE A 28 18.67 -2.96 13.93
C ILE A 28 17.52 -2.48 14.80
N THR A 29 16.51 -3.31 14.95
CA THR A 29 15.34 -3.03 15.78
C THR A 29 15.15 -4.15 16.79
N GLY A 30 14.94 -3.80 18.04
CA GLY A 30 14.51 -4.71 19.09
C GLY A 30 13.36 -4.10 19.88
N ALA A 31 12.31 -4.88 20.15
CA ALA A 31 11.18 -4.42 20.93
C ALA A 31 10.60 -5.54 21.81
N TYR A 32 9.90 -5.16 22.86
CA TYR A 32 9.25 -6.08 23.79
C TYR A 32 7.84 -5.59 24.10
N THR A 33 6.88 -6.53 24.11
CA THR A 33 5.47 -6.26 24.44
C THR A 33 5.20 -6.82 25.83
N PRO A 34 5.17 -5.98 26.88
CA PRO A 34 5.04 -6.42 28.27
C PRO A 34 3.57 -6.73 28.62
N THR A 35 3.05 -7.86 28.18
CA THR A 35 1.69 -8.29 28.54
C THR A 35 1.65 -9.79 28.83
N GLY A 36 0.96 -10.16 29.91
CA GLY A 36 0.72 -11.56 30.27
C GLY A 36 -0.29 -12.27 29.36
N ASN A 37 -0.99 -11.52 28.48
CA ASN A 37 -1.97 -12.10 27.55
C ASN A 37 -1.31 -12.68 26.28
N LEU A 38 -0.04 -12.42 26.06
CA LEU A 38 0.73 -13.00 24.96
C LEU A 38 1.62 -14.15 25.47
N PRO A 39 1.69 -15.28 24.75
CA PRO A 39 2.71 -16.29 25.00
C PRO A 39 4.12 -15.68 25.01
N GLY A 40 5.03 -16.15 25.84
CA GLY A 40 6.38 -15.59 25.98
C GLY A 40 7.17 -15.52 24.67
N ASN A 41 6.97 -16.47 23.76
CA ASN A 41 7.58 -16.49 22.43
C ASN A 41 6.99 -15.45 21.46
N GLN A 42 5.97 -14.71 21.85
CA GLN A 42 5.36 -13.63 21.07
C GLN A 42 5.59 -12.25 21.68
N GLN A 43 6.25 -12.14 22.81
CA GLN A 43 6.53 -10.87 23.48
C GLN A 43 7.76 -10.15 22.94
N GLY A 44 8.75 -10.91 22.45
CA GLY A 44 9.97 -10.35 21.85
C GLY A 44 9.82 -10.13 20.34
N HIS A 45 10.36 -9.00 19.85
CA HIS A 45 10.36 -8.61 18.44
C HIS A 45 11.75 -8.15 18.03
N ALA A 46 12.24 -8.61 16.90
CA ALA A 46 13.56 -8.24 16.39
C ALA A 46 13.53 -8.11 14.87
N GLU A 47 14.35 -7.19 14.36
CA GLU A 47 14.57 -7.03 12.94
C GLU A 47 15.98 -6.52 12.68
N ILE A 48 16.63 -7.06 11.68
CA ILE A 48 17.86 -6.54 11.11
C ILE A 48 17.64 -6.33 9.62
N THR A 49 18.01 -5.15 9.14
CA THR A 49 17.95 -4.79 7.73
C THR A 49 19.32 -4.38 7.25
N GLY A 50 19.63 -4.68 5.99
CA GLY A 50 20.87 -4.24 5.35
C GLY A 50 20.55 -3.78 3.93
N GLU A 51 21.16 -2.66 3.52
CA GLU A 51 21.08 -2.11 2.17
C GLU A 51 22.50 -1.86 1.66
N TYR A 52 22.78 -2.25 0.44
CA TYR A 52 24.06 -2.03 -0.22
C TYR A 52 23.93 -2.03 -1.74
N LEU A 53 24.24 -0.90 -2.39
CA LEU A 53 24.26 -0.76 -3.87
C LEU A 53 23.05 -1.35 -4.57
N GLY A 54 21.84 -1.03 -4.09
CA GLY A 54 20.58 -1.53 -4.63
C GLY A 54 20.12 -2.89 -4.08
N TRP A 55 21.01 -3.65 -3.41
CA TRP A 55 20.63 -4.85 -2.69
C TRP A 55 20.01 -4.50 -1.34
N ARG A 56 18.96 -5.21 -1.00
CA ARG A 56 18.29 -5.14 0.32
C ARG A 56 18.18 -6.53 0.91
N ALA A 57 18.49 -6.65 2.18
CA ALA A 57 18.29 -7.88 2.94
C ALA A 57 17.62 -7.56 4.26
N ALA A 58 16.71 -8.41 4.71
CA ALA A 58 16.07 -8.25 6.00
C ALA A 58 15.82 -9.61 6.64
N PHE A 59 15.99 -9.66 7.96
CA PHE A 59 15.57 -10.78 8.79
C PHE A 59 14.74 -10.24 9.94
N SER A 60 13.56 -10.81 10.17
CA SER A 60 12.67 -10.36 11.25
C SER A 60 12.08 -11.55 12.03
N TYR A 61 11.86 -11.30 13.31
CA TYR A 61 11.16 -12.16 14.24
C TYR A 61 10.02 -11.40 14.88
N ASN A 62 8.78 -11.90 14.75
CA ASN A 62 7.54 -11.25 15.19
C ASN A 62 7.40 -9.80 14.68
N ARG A 63 8.00 -9.49 13.53
CA ARG A 63 7.90 -8.22 12.79
C ARG A 63 7.69 -8.44 11.30
N SER A 64 7.42 -9.66 10.88
CA SER A 64 7.16 -9.95 9.49
C SER A 64 5.86 -9.26 9.03
N ASP A 65 5.86 -8.78 7.82
CA ASP A 65 4.74 -8.12 7.16
C ASP A 65 3.93 -9.08 6.27
N PHE A 66 3.95 -10.37 6.59
CA PHE A 66 3.28 -11.38 5.77
C PHE A 66 1.77 -11.16 5.61
N TYR A 67 1.14 -10.39 6.51
CA TYR A 67 -0.26 -10.04 6.35
C TYR A 67 -0.51 -9.08 5.19
N ASP A 68 0.48 -8.30 4.79
CA ASP A 68 0.36 -7.37 3.68
C ASP A 68 0.40 -8.06 2.30
N ILE A 69 0.59 -9.39 2.26
CA ILE A 69 0.53 -10.17 1.00
C ILE A 69 -0.85 -10.14 0.32
N PHE A 70 -1.91 -9.89 1.08
CA PHE A 70 -3.29 -9.83 0.57
C PHE A 70 -3.86 -8.41 0.53
N GLY A 71 -3.12 -7.44 1.01
CA GLY A 71 -3.54 -6.05 1.10
C GLY A 71 -3.17 -5.41 2.43
N PRO A 72 -3.58 -4.17 2.68
CA PRO A 72 -3.25 -3.47 3.90
C PRO A 72 -3.89 -4.11 5.12
N THR A 73 -3.10 -4.35 6.16
CA THR A 73 -3.56 -4.94 7.40
C THR A 73 -3.15 -4.13 8.61
N LYS A 74 -3.94 -4.21 9.67
CA LYS A 74 -3.71 -3.46 10.91
C LYS A 74 -3.09 -4.32 12.01
N LYS A 75 -2.84 -5.63 11.79
CA LYS A 75 -2.53 -6.57 12.90
C LYS A 75 -1.37 -7.51 12.61
N SER A 76 -0.91 -8.05 13.69
CA SER A 76 -0.01 -9.15 14.02
C SER A 76 0.89 -9.75 12.95
N ARG A 77 2.11 -9.87 13.28
CA ARG A 77 3.24 -10.27 12.45
C ARG A 77 4.08 -11.34 13.14
N LYS A 78 3.42 -12.37 13.68
CA LYS A 78 4.08 -13.51 14.33
C LYS A 78 4.93 -14.29 13.34
N GLY A 79 6.04 -14.85 13.81
CA GLY A 79 6.90 -15.77 13.06
C GLY A 79 8.17 -15.11 12.56
N TYR A 80 8.82 -15.80 11.65
CA TYR A 80 10.09 -15.37 11.05
C TYR A 80 9.86 -14.94 9.61
N ALA A 81 10.61 -13.93 9.19
CA ALA A 81 10.74 -13.61 7.77
C ALA A 81 12.20 -13.35 7.41
N ALA A 82 12.62 -13.87 6.26
CA ALA A 82 13.89 -13.54 5.62
C ALA A 82 13.57 -13.00 4.22
N LYS A 83 14.13 -11.85 3.87
CA LYS A 83 13.88 -11.20 2.59
C LYS A 83 15.18 -10.79 1.94
N VAL A 84 15.24 -10.88 0.61
CA VAL A 84 16.29 -10.31 -0.23
C VAL A 84 15.62 -9.59 -1.38
N GLY A 85 16.05 -8.39 -1.68
CA GLY A 85 15.55 -7.60 -2.79
C GLY A 85 16.70 -6.92 -3.54
N TYR A 86 16.42 -6.51 -4.76
CA TYR A 86 17.34 -5.74 -5.59
C TYR A 86 16.54 -4.71 -6.38
N ASP A 87 16.96 -3.46 -6.30
CA ASP A 87 16.40 -2.35 -7.06
C ASP A 87 17.45 -1.79 -8.01
N ASN A 88 17.06 -1.61 -9.27
CA ASN A 88 17.92 -1.01 -10.28
C ASN A 88 17.14 -0.08 -11.19
N THR A 89 17.64 1.13 -11.37
CA THR A 89 17.07 2.09 -12.33
C THR A 89 17.74 1.88 -13.69
N ILE A 90 16.95 1.38 -14.66
CA ILE A 90 17.41 1.08 -16.02
C ILE A 90 17.46 2.35 -16.87
N ILE A 91 16.46 3.23 -16.71
CA ILE A 91 16.39 4.53 -17.38
C ILE A 91 16.30 5.59 -16.31
N TRP A 92 17.23 6.53 -16.37
CA TRP A 92 17.24 7.74 -15.54
C TRP A 92 17.43 8.95 -16.46
N ASP A 93 16.32 9.51 -16.92
CA ASP A 93 16.28 10.69 -17.79
C ASP A 93 15.04 11.51 -17.43
N GLU A 94 15.17 12.27 -16.34
CA GLU A 94 14.02 12.99 -15.75
C GLU A 94 13.24 13.83 -16.77
N PRO A 95 11.91 13.73 -16.77
CA PRO A 95 11.06 13.03 -15.79
C PRO A 95 10.84 11.54 -16.08
N ARG A 96 11.53 10.95 -17.06
CA ARG A 96 11.41 9.53 -17.41
C ARG A 96 12.29 8.68 -16.51
N GLN A 97 11.68 7.70 -15.88
CA GLN A 97 12.37 6.71 -15.05
C GLN A 97 11.79 5.33 -15.30
N LEU A 98 12.66 4.33 -15.43
CA LEU A 98 12.29 2.92 -15.49
C LEU A 98 13.08 2.14 -14.44
N ASP A 99 12.36 1.59 -13.47
CA ASP A 99 12.92 0.80 -12.38
C ASP A 99 12.60 -0.68 -12.55
N LEU A 100 13.60 -1.51 -12.32
CA LEU A 100 13.47 -2.95 -12.12
C LEU A 100 13.56 -3.24 -10.63
N LYS A 101 12.59 -3.99 -10.10
CA LYS A 101 12.58 -4.46 -8.71
C LYS A 101 12.47 -5.97 -8.67
N PHE A 102 13.27 -6.58 -7.82
CA PHE A 102 13.23 -8.00 -7.51
C PHE A 102 13.12 -8.18 -6.00
N ASP A 103 12.22 -9.04 -5.54
CA ASP A 103 12.07 -9.39 -4.15
C ASP A 103 11.88 -10.91 -4.00
N LEU A 104 12.57 -11.50 -3.03
CA LEU A 104 12.38 -12.87 -2.59
C LEU A 104 12.17 -12.86 -1.08
N ALA A 105 11.10 -13.48 -0.62
CA ALA A 105 10.75 -13.55 0.80
C ALA A 105 10.44 -14.99 1.21
N TYR A 106 10.91 -15.36 2.39
CA TYR A 106 10.60 -16.61 3.07
C TYR A 106 9.96 -16.28 4.42
N TYR A 107 8.83 -16.90 4.71
CA TYR A 107 8.11 -16.76 5.96
C TYR A 107 7.92 -18.13 6.61
N ASP A 108 8.09 -18.21 7.94
CA ASP A 108 7.89 -19.44 8.70
C ASP A 108 7.25 -19.16 10.06
N LYS A 109 6.51 -20.15 10.57
CA LYS A 109 5.76 -20.08 11.84
C LYS A 109 4.78 -18.89 11.92
N ILE A 110 4.26 -18.49 10.76
CA ILE A 110 3.28 -17.42 10.70
C ILE A 110 1.94 -17.87 11.27
N ASP A 111 1.19 -16.94 11.85
CA ASP A 111 -0.19 -17.20 12.29
C ASP A 111 -1.13 -17.32 11.09
N THR A 112 -2.26 -17.98 11.28
CA THR A 112 -3.45 -17.77 10.46
C THR A 112 -3.85 -16.29 10.53
N LEU A 113 -4.49 -15.80 9.49
CA LEU A 113 -4.91 -14.40 9.46
C LEU A 113 -5.83 -14.07 10.64
N PRO A 114 -5.66 -12.90 11.26
CA PRO A 114 -6.48 -12.50 12.40
C PRO A 114 -7.95 -12.30 11.99
N ASN A 115 -8.86 -12.37 12.96
CA ASN A 115 -10.31 -12.27 12.77
C ASN A 115 -10.82 -11.01 12.07
N ALA A 116 -9.98 -9.98 11.92
CA ALA A 116 -10.32 -8.74 11.21
C ALA A 116 -9.98 -8.75 9.72
N GLN A 117 -9.55 -9.90 9.18
CA GLN A 117 -9.23 -10.11 7.77
C GLN A 117 -10.30 -10.98 7.11
N ASN A 118 -10.71 -10.63 5.90
CA ASN A 118 -11.68 -11.40 5.12
C ASN A 118 -11.04 -12.55 4.32
N VAL A 119 -9.73 -12.77 4.51
CA VAL A 119 -8.97 -13.83 3.83
C VAL A 119 -8.56 -14.90 4.84
N GLU A 120 -8.96 -16.14 4.59
CA GLU A 120 -8.54 -17.28 5.38
C GLU A 120 -7.26 -17.90 4.83
N THR A 121 -6.35 -18.30 5.70
CA THR A 121 -5.15 -19.04 5.34
C THR A 121 -4.98 -20.28 6.21
N THR A 122 -4.47 -21.35 5.61
CA THR A 122 -4.18 -22.63 6.30
C THR A 122 -2.69 -22.93 6.38
N PHE A 123 -1.85 -22.11 5.77
CA PHE A 123 -0.40 -22.33 5.72
C PHE A 123 0.32 -21.54 6.82
N THR A 124 1.38 -22.13 7.35
CA THR A 124 2.29 -21.51 8.34
C THR A 124 3.66 -21.19 7.75
N ARG A 125 3.90 -21.60 6.50
CA ARG A 125 5.13 -21.36 5.75
C ARG A 125 4.81 -20.89 4.35
N LEU A 126 5.55 -19.87 3.87
CA LEU A 126 5.37 -19.28 2.55
C LEU A 126 6.73 -18.89 1.97
N VAL A 127 6.96 -19.19 0.71
CA VAL A 127 8.02 -18.61 -0.12
C VAL A 127 7.35 -17.75 -1.17
N GLN A 128 7.83 -16.53 -1.37
CA GLN A 128 7.27 -15.61 -2.34
C GLN A 128 8.39 -14.92 -3.11
N GLY A 129 8.35 -15.00 -4.42
CA GLY A 129 9.25 -14.26 -5.32
C GLY A 129 8.46 -13.31 -6.19
N GLN A 130 8.99 -12.10 -6.42
CA GLN A 130 8.36 -11.09 -7.25
C GLN A 130 9.42 -10.38 -8.10
N VAL A 131 9.04 -10.08 -9.34
CA VAL A 131 9.80 -9.17 -10.20
C VAL A 131 8.85 -8.15 -10.78
N GLY A 132 9.26 -6.88 -10.81
CA GLY A 132 8.44 -5.78 -11.28
C GLY A 132 9.23 -4.77 -12.11
N LEU A 133 8.59 -4.25 -13.14
CA LEU A 133 9.02 -3.08 -13.90
C LEU A 133 8.08 -1.92 -13.59
N HIS A 134 8.63 -0.76 -13.29
CA HIS A 134 7.87 0.45 -12.97
C HIS A 134 8.40 1.60 -13.82
N TYR A 135 7.55 2.14 -14.66
CA TYR A 135 7.85 3.30 -15.50
C TYR A 135 7.07 4.51 -15.05
N THR A 136 7.74 5.66 -15.02
CA THR A 136 7.11 6.96 -14.78
C THR A 136 7.63 8.02 -15.76
N ASP A 137 6.72 8.83 -16.29
CA ASP A 137 6.96 10.08 -17.00
C ASP A 137 5.82 11.03 -16.63
N VAL A 138 5.89 11.55 -15.41
CA VAL A 138 4.86 12.42 -14.86
C VAL A 138 5.44 13.80 -14.56
N ARG A 139 4.60 14.81 -14.65
CA ARG A 139 5.02 16.20 -14.47
C ARG A 139 4.00 16.98 -13.67
N ARG A 140 4.50 17.93 -12.92
CA ARG A 140 3.72 18.94 -12.20
C ARG A 140 4.18 20.34 -12.58
N SER A 141 3.27 21.29 -12.61
CA SER A 141 3.59 22.70 -12.80
C SER A 141 4.12 23.32 -11.51
N ILE A 142 4.74 24.49 -11.64
CA ILE A 142 5.22 25.25 -10.49
C ILE A 142 4.01 25.65 -9.62
N GLY A 143 4.08 25.34 -8.32
CA GLY A 143 3.00 25.57 -7.36
C GLY A 143 2.00 24.41 -7.23
N ALA A 144 2.06 23.41 -8.09
CA ALA A 144 1.25 22.20 -7.93
C ALA A 144 1.72 21.37 -6.75
N VAL A 145 0.78 20.77 -6.02
CA VAL A 145 1.04 19.91 -4.87
C VAL A 145 1.03 18.43 -5.24
N ASP A 146 0.60 18.08 -6.47
CA ASP A 146 0.54 16.72 -7.01
C ASP A 146 0.91 16.71 -8.50
N ASP A 147 1.15 15.52 -9.05
CA ASP A 147 1.37 15.37 -10.48
C ASP A 147 0.09 15.70 -11.27
N GLU A 148 0.24 16.42 -12.38
CA GLU A 148 -0.91 16.92 -13.14
C GLU A 148 -1.05 16.24 -14.50
N LYS A 149 0.04 15.74 -15.07
CA LYS A 149 0.04 15.13 -16.40
C LYS A 149 1.13 14.08 -16.55
N GLY A 150 0.92 13.21 -17.52
CA GLY A 150 1.91 12.22 -17.92
C GLY A 150 1.39 10.80 -17.84
N ILE A 151 2.32 9.86 -17.90
CA ILE A 151 2.04 8.43 -17.94
C ILE A 151 2.88 7.73 -16.89
N SER A 152 2.27 6.78 -16.18
CA SER A 152 3.01 5.78 -15.42
C SER A 152 2.40 4.40 -15.62
N TRP A 153 3.23 3.38 -15.63
CA TRP A 153 2.76 2.00 -15.71
C TRP A 153 3.66 1.07 -14.90
N SER A 154 3.10 -0.07 -14.52
CA SER A 154 3.85 -1.15 -13.90
C SER A 154 3.45 -2.49 -14.48
N LEU A 155 4.40 -3.44 -14.50
CA LEU A 155 4.15 -4.84 -14.80
C LEU A 155 4.86 -5.67 -13.73
N VAL A 156 4.10 -6.52 -13.05
CA VAL A 156 4.61 -7.32 -11.93
C VAL A 156 4.24 -8.78 -12.13
N ALA A 157 5.22 -9.66 -11.97
CA ALA A 157 5.02 -11.11 -11.90
C ALA A 157 5.44 -11.59 -10.49
N LYS A 158 4.58 -12.37 -9.86
CA LYS A 158 4.75 -12.92 -8.51
C LYS A 158 4.50 -14.42 -8.51
N GLY A 159 5.38 -15.16 -7.84
CA GLY A 159 5.19 -16.58 -7.54
C GLY A 159 5.11 -16.79 -6.04
N SER A 160 4.06 -17.44 -5.56
CA SER A 160 3.88 -17.80 -4.15
C SER A 160 3.85 -19.32 -4.01
N GLN A 161 4.67 -19.87 -3.11
CA GLN A 161 4.72 -21.30 -2.84
C GLN A 161 4.34 -21.58 -1.38
N ALA A 162 3.23 -22.27 -1.20
CA ALA A 162 2.76 -22.75 0.10
C ALA A 162 2.22 -24.18 -0.05
N GLN A 163 2.39 -25.02 0.97
CA GLN A 163 1.88 -26.42 1.00
C GLN A 163 2.26 -27.24 -0.25
N GLY A 164 3.44 -26.99 -0.85
CA GLY A 164 3.91 -27.69 -2.04
C GLY A 164 3.33 -27.22 -3.37
N GLN A 165 2.45 -26.24 -3.38
CA GLN A 165 1.86 -25.65 -4.60
C GLN A 165 2.54 -24.34 -4.94
N LEU A 166 2.91 -24.14 -6.20
CA LEU A 166 3.39 -22.87 -6.74
C LEU A 166 2.23 -22.17 -7.46
N ILE A 167 1.94 -20.96 -7.04
CA ILE A 167 0.86 -20.14 -7.56
C ILE A 167 1.42 -18.87 -8.19
N PRO A 168 1.45 -18.80 -9.53
CA PRO A 168 1.87 -17.60 -10.25
C PRO A 168 0.73 -16.59 -10.36
N GLN A 169 1.09 -15.33 -10.24
CA GLN A 169 0.23 -14.17 -10.47
C GLN A 169 0.96 -13.18 -11.37
N ILE A 170 0.24 -12.51 -12.24
CA ILE A 170 0.75 -11.40 -13.05
C ILE A 170 -0.27 -10.28 -13.05
N TRP A 171 0.17 -9.04 -12.92
CA TRP A 171 -0.68 -7.88 -13.06
C TRP A 171 0.08 -6.69 -13.60
N GLY A 172 -0.66 -5.76 -14.18
CA GLY A 172 -0.13 -4.50 -14.63
C GLY A 172 -1.05 -3.34 -14.27
N THR A 173 -0.46 -2.17 -14.15
CA THR A 173 -1.17 -0.90 -13.97
C THR A 173 -0.81 0.06 -15.10
N PHE A 174 -1.73 0.94 -15.45
CA PHE A 174 -1.50 2.02 -16.41
C PHE A 174 -2.27 3.26 -15.96
N ASN A 175 -1.56 4.37 -15.81
CA ASN A 175 -2.11 5.64 -15.36
C ASN A 175 -1.80 6.71 -16.41
N LEU A 176 -2.82 7.49 -16.77
CA LEU A 176 -2.74 8.61 -17.69
C LEU A 176 -3.32 9.86 -17.03
N GLY A 177 -2.50 10.89 -16.86
CA GLY A 177 -2.88 12.19 -16.32
C GLY A 177 -3.04 13.24 -17.40
N ILE A 178 -4.17 13.95 -17.40
CA ILE A 178 -4.50 15.01 -18.34
C ILE A 178 -4.84 16.27 -17.53
N PRO A 179 -4.13 17.38 -17.73
CA PRO A 179 -4.44 18.63 -17.05
C PRO A 179 -5.80 19.16 -17.54
N THR A 180 -6.56 19.79 -16.65
CA THR A 180 -7.79 20.50 -17.02
C THR A 180 -7.45 21.96 -17.37
N PRO A 181 -8.39 22.73 -17.96
CA PRO A 181 -8.23 24.18 -18.13
C PRO A 181 -8.13 24.97 -16.82
N ILE A 182 -8.49 24.33 -15.68
CA ILE A 182 -8.40 24.96 -14.36
C ILE A 182 -6.96 24.74 -13.85
N PRO A 183 -6.23 25.79 -13.48
CA PRO A 183 -4.87 25.66 -12.95
C PRO A 183 -4.79 24.67 -11.77
N HIS A 184 -3.74 23.87 -11.73
CA HIS A 184 -3.49 22.87 -10.70
C HIS A 184 -4.60 21.83 -10.51
N SER A 185 -5.33 21.54 -11.59
CA SER A 185 -6.38 20.53 -11.63
C SER A 185 -6.12 19.54 -12.77
N SER A 186 -6.35 18.25 -12.52
CA SER A 186 -6.10 17.19 -13.49
C SER A 186 -7.10 16.05 -13.38
N ILE A 187 -7.33 15.38 -14.49
CA ILE A 187 -8.09 14.13 -14.54
C ILE A 187 -7.12 13.00 -14.79
N TRP A 188 -7.16 11.97 -13.94
CA TRP A 188 -6.38 10.78 -14.07
C TRP A 188 -7.27 9.59 -14.42
N LEU A 189 -6.86 8.86 -15.44
CA LEU A 189 -7.40 7.56 -15.79
C LEU A 189 -6.43 6.50 -15.26
N ARG A 190 -6.87 5.69 -14.30
CA ARG A 190 -6.05 4.67 -13.67
C ARG A 190 -6.64 3.30 -13.94
N SER A 191 -5.91 2.47 -14.66
CA SER A 191 -6.32 1.13 -15.06
C SER A 191 -5.44 0.08 -14.42
N ALA A 192 -6.00 -1.06 -14.08
CA ALA A 192 -5.24 -2.22 -13.65
C ALA A 192 -5.92 -3.50 -14.14
N ALA A 193 -5.11 -4.50 -14.48
CA ALA A 193 -5.58 -5.81 -14.84
C ALA A 193 -4.59 -6.88 -14.37
N GLY A 194 -5.10 -8.07 -14.04
CA GLY A 194 -4.24 -9.15 -13.61
C GLY A 194 -4.95 -10.50 -13.62
N GLY A 195 -4.14 -11.54 -13.48
CA GLY A 195 -4.59 -12.91 -13.40
C GLY A 195 -3.68 -13.77 -12.54
N ALA A 196 -4.26 -14.74 -11.87
CA ALA A 196 -3.60 -15.77 -11.09
C ALA A 196 -3.93 -17.15 -11.68
N ASN A 197 -2.98 -18.06 -11.60
CA ASN A 197 -3.19 -19.45 -11.97
C ASN A 197 -3.11 -20.32 -10.72
N GLY A 198 -4.24 -20.93 -10.36
CA GLY A 198 -4.37 -21.78 -9.18
C GLY A 198 -5.84 -22.09 -8.89
N GLU A 199 -6.07 -22.95 -7.91
CA GLU A 199 -7.42 -23.23 -7.44
C GLU A 199 -8.00 -22.01 -6.71
N ARG A 200 -9.24 -21.63 -7.02
CA ARG A 200 -9.89 -20.45 -6.42
C ARG A 200 -10.00 -20.52 -4.89
N ASN A 201 -10.12 -21.73 -4.34
CA ASN A 201 -10.19 -21.92 -2.88
C ASN A 201 -8.84 -21.65 -2.19
N ASN A 202 -7.76 -21.57 -2.96
CA ASN A 202 -6.48 -21.18 -2.42
C ASN A 202 -6.40 -19.65 -2.34
N SER A 203 -6.22 -19.12 -1.14
CA SER A 203 -6.14 -17.68 -0.90
C SER A 203 -5.06 -16.97 -1.71
N LEU A 204 -3.96 -17.67 -2.05
CA LEU A 204 -2.87 -17.13 -2.87
C LEU A 204 -3.22 -17.04 -4.36
N ALA A 205 -4.27 -17.73 -4.84
CA ALA A 205 -4.69 -17.72 -6.23
C ALA A 205 -5.71 -16.61 -6.55
N ASN A 206 -5.91 -15.66 -5.65
CA ASN A 206 -6.83 -14.56 -5.82
C ASN A 206 -6.14 -13.22 -5.62
N PHE A 207 -6.69 -12.20 -6.25
CA PHE A 207 -6.47 -10.79 -5.92
C PHE A 207 -7.59 -10.35 -4.98
N TYR A 208 -7.25 -9.49 -4.02
CA TYR A 208 -8.18 -8.99 -3.02
C TYR A 208 -8.29 -7.48 -3.12
N PHE A 209 -9.50 -6.97 -2.94
CA PHE A 209 -9.83 -5.55 -3.06
C PHE A 209 -10.72 -5.13 -1.91
N GLY A 210 -10.52 -3.91 -1.42
CA GLY A 210 -11.36 -3.31 -0.39
C GLY A 210 -10.71 -2.16 0.34
N GLY A 211 -11.50 -1.31 0.94
CA GLY A 211 -11.12 -0.23 1.81
C GLY A 211 -10.28 0.89 1.18
N PHE A 212 -10.08 1.97 1.93
CA PHE A 212 -9.09 3.00 1.61
C PHE A 212 -7.64 2.51 1.79
N GLY A 213 -7.44 1.47 2.61
CA GLY A 213 -6.10 0.95 2.89
C GLY A 213 -5.24 1.81 3.81
N ASN A 214 -5.74 2.95 4.30
CA ASN A 214 -5.01 3.83 5.20
C ASN A 214 -5.16 3.39 6.66
N ASN A 215 -4.12 3.63 7.46
CA ASN A 215 -4.17 3.52 8.92
C ASN A 215 -4.39 4.90 9.55
N TYR A 216 -4.78 4.94 10.83
CA TYR A 216 -4.96 6.21 11.56
C TYR A 216 -3.69 7.04 11.65
N VAL A 217 -2.53 6.38 11.79
CA VAL A 217 -1.21 6.98 11.62
C VAL A 217 -0.53 6.20 10.51
N ASP A 218 -0.25 6.86 9.41
CA ASP A 218 0.20 6.22 8.17
C ASP A 218 1.59 6.69 7.78
N ASP A 219 2.44 5.76 7.37
CA ASP A 219 3.76 5.99 6.80
C ASP A 219 3.80 5.77 5.27
N GLY A 220 2.71 5.24 4.72
CA GLY A 220 2.55 4.96 3.30
C GLY A 220 2.15 6.19 2.46
N PRO A 221 1.80 6.00 1.18
CA PRO A 221 1.28 7.06 0.33
C PRO A 221 -0.01 7.68 0.88
N ILE A 222 -0.15 9.00 0.80
CA ILE A 222 -1.33 9.70 1.33
C ILE A 222 -2.60 9.26 0.59
N GLN A 223 -2.52 9.13 -0.75
CA GLN A 223 -3.65 8.74 -1.59
C GLN A 223 -3.65 7.23 -1.85
N ARG A 224 -3.74 6.41 -0.83
CA ARG A 224 -3.78 4.95 -0.98
C ARG A 224 -4.96 4.43 -1.81
N TYR A 225 -6.06 5.19 -1.94
CA TYR A 225 -7.15 4.85 -2.85
C TYR A 225 -6.71 4.71 -4.32
N ARG A 226 -5.50 5.21 -4.68
CA ARG A 226 -4.89 5.05 -5.99
C ARG A 226 -4.31 3.65 -6.21
N ASP A 227 -4.00 2.90 -5.16
CA ASP A 227 -3.47 1.55 -5.25
C ASP A 227 -4.49 0.64 -5.95
N PHE A 228 -4.00 -0.26 -6.78
CA PHE A 228 -4.89 -1.08 -7.62
C PHE A 228 -5.81 -2.01 -6.83
N ASN A 229 -5.42 -2.38 -5.61
CA ASN A 229 -6.15 -3.28 -4.72
C ASN A 229 -7.12 -2.57 -3.77
N THR A 230 -7.16 -1.23 -3.76
CA THR A 230 -8.11 -0.48 -2.93
C THR A 230 -9.46 -0.35 -3.62
N LEU A 231 -10.52 -0.44 -2.83
CA LEU A 231 -11.90 -0.24 -3.25
C LEU A 231 -12.70 0.38 -2.11
N PRO A 232 -12.53 1.70 -1.85
CA PRO A 232 -13.23 2.39 -0.77
C PRO A 232 -14.74 2.21 -0.82
N GLY A 233 -15.36 2.01 0.35
CA GLY A 233 -16.78 1.68 0.50
C GLY A 233 -17.05 0.19 0.67
N PHE A 234 -16.01 -0.65 0.67
CA PHE A 234 -16.00 -2.06 1.02
C PHE A 234 -15.03 -2.29 2.17
N GLU A 235 -15.18 -3.38 2.91
CA GLU A 235 -14.19 -3.76 3.91
C GLU A 235 -12.87 -4.21 3.26
N ILE A 236 -11.78 -4.14 3.99
CA ILE A 236 -10.47 -4.60 3.52
C ILE A 236 -10.56 -6.07 3.10
N ASP A 237 -10.07 -6.40 1.90
CA ASP A 237 -10.05 -7.75 1.33
C ASP A 237 -11.43 -8.42 1.17
N GLU A 238 -12.52 -7.64 1.19
CA GLU A 238 -13.89 -8.16 1.05
C GLU A 238 -14.16 -8.73 -0.33
N VAL A 239 -13.64 -8.08 -1.36
CA VAL A 239 -13.85 -8.47 -2.76
C VAL A 239 -12.66 -9.25 -3.27
N SER A 240 -12.90 -10.41 -3.89
CA SER A 240 -11.83 -11.24 -4.44
C SER A 240 -12.12 -11.77 -5.82
N GLY A 241 -11.07 -12.12 -6.57
CA GLY A 241 -11.17 -12.77 -7.87
C GLY A 241 -9.83 -13.31 -8.36
N SER A 242 -9.85 -14.39 -9.13
CA SER A 242 -8.63 -14.98 -9.71
C SER A 242 -8.06 -14.15 -10.86
N ASN A 243 -8.89 -13.35 -11.51
CA ASN A 243 -8.48 -12.35 -12.48
C ASN A 243 -9.41 -11.15 -12.39
N PHE A 244 -8.90 -9.99 -12.80
CA PHE A 244 -9.63 -8.73 -12.65
C PHE A 244 -9.29 -7.73 -13.75
N PHE A 245 -10.21 -6.78 -13.92
CA PHE A 245 -9.98 -5.52 -14.60
C PHE A 245 -10.57 -4.39 -13.75
N ARG A 246 -9.76 -3.38 -13.46
CA ARG A 246 -10.16 -2.20 -12.68
C ARG A 246 -9.90 -0.94 -13.49
N GLN A 247 -10.87 -0.05 -13.47
CA GLN A 247 -10.80 1.27 -14.07
C GLN A 247 -11.23 2.32 -13.05
N MET A 248 -10.39 3.31 -12.83
CA MET A 248 -10.70 4.46 -11.97
C MET A 248 -10.52 5.75 -12.75
N VAL A 249 -11.45 6.66 -12.57
CA VAL A 249 -11.32 8.08 -12.95
C VAL A 249 -11.16 8.87 -11.66
N GLU A 250 -10.12 9.67 -11.60
CA GLU A 250 -9.84 10.58 -10.48
C GLU A 250 -9.80 12.00 -11.01
N TRP A 251 -10.47 12.91 -10.32
CA TRP A 251 -10.37 14.32 -10.55
C TRP A 251 -9.69 15.00 -9.37
N THR A 252 -8.44 15.40 -9.56
CA THR A 252 -7.70 16.20 -8.60
C THR A 252 -8.11 17.66 -8.78
N LEU A 253 -8.72 18.25 -7.76
CA LEU A 253 -9.16 19.64 -7.75
C LEU A 253 -8.00 20.58 -7.40
N PRO A 254 -8.10 21.86 -7.74
CA PRO A 254 -7.09 22.84 -7.37
C PRO A 254 -6.84 22.86 -5.86
N PRO A 255 -5.58 22.87 -5.42
CA PRO A 255 -5.28 23.01 -4.00
C PRO A 255 -5.63 24.41 -3.50
N ILE A 256 -6.14 24.49 -2.29
CA ILE A 256 -6.27 25.76 -1.57
C ILE A 256 -4.97 25.96 -0.79
N VAL A 257 -4.20 26.96 -1.16
CA VAL A 257 -2.94 27.30 -0.52
C VAL A 257 -3.17 28.35 0.57
N PHE A 258 -2.61 28.12 1.75
CA PHE A 258 -2.71 29.02 2.88
C PHE A 258 -1.39 29.80 3.05
N GLU A 259 -1.43 31.14 2.87
CA GLU A 259 -0.23 31.96 2.98
C GLU A 259 0.08 32.38 4.42
N SER A 260 -0.95 32.55 5.25
CA SER A 260 -0.80 33.09 6.60
C SER A 260 -1.80 32.56 7.61
N VAL A 261 -2.30 31.34 7.40
CA VAL A 261 -3.27 30.73 8.30
C VAL A 261 -2.55 29.84 9.30
N GLY A 262 -2.61 30.23 10.58
CA GLY A 262 -1.99 29.45 11.65
C GLY A 262 -1.69 30.29 12.89
N MET A 263 -0.99 29.65 13.81
CA MET A 263 -0.40 30.25 15.02
C MET A 263 1.07 29.79 15.09
N PRO A 264 1.91 30.38 15.97
CA PRO A 264 3.33 30.02 16.03
C PRO A 264 3.65 28.54 16.18
N SER A 265 2.71 27.77 16.73
CA SER A 265 2.87 26.32 16.95
C SER A 265 2.27 25.46 15.84
N ILE A 266 1.36 25.98 15.00
CA ILE A 266 0.69 25.23 13.92
C ILE A 266 0.47 26.15 12.74
N HIS A 267 0.99 25.77 11.55
CA HIS A 267 0.85 26.51 10.32
C HIS A 267 0.24 25.63 9.22
N LEU A 268 -0.84 26.07 8.62
CA LEU A 268 -1.47 25.36 7.50
C LEU A 268 -0.75 25.72 6.20
N THR A 269 -0.49 24.73 5.36
CA THR A 269 0.22 24.92 4.09
C THR A 269 -0.74 24.86 2.91
N TRP A 270 -1.47 23.77 2.76
CA TRP A 270 -2.45 23.60 1.69
C TRP A 270 -3.51 22.56 2.05
N LEU A 271 -4.67 22.67 1.39
CA LEU A 271 -5.73 21.67 1.37
C LEU A 271 -5.95 21.23 -0.07
N ARG A 272 -5.85 19.93 -0.33
CA ARG A 272 -6.04 19.31 -1.64
C ARG A 272 -7.24 18.36 -1.62
N PRO A 273 -8.35 18.70 -2.30
CA PRO A 273 -9.47 17.79 -2.50
C PRO A 273 -9.29 16.97 -3.79
N ALA A 274 -9.80 15.74 -3.78
CA ALA A 274 -9.91 14.88 -4.95
C ALA A 274 -11.22 14.10 -4.92
N LEU A 275 -11.79 13.85 -6.10
CA LEU A 275 -12.96 13.00 -6.30
C LEU A 275 -12.56 11.81 -7.15
N PHE A 276 -13.13 10.65 -6.88
CA PHE A 276 -12.86 9.46 -7.67
C PHE A 276 -14.10 8.58 -7.86
N ALA A 277 -14.09 7.85 -8.96
CA ALA A 277 -15.06 6.80 -9.25
C ALA A 277 -14.31 5.60 -9.82
N THR A 278 -14.59 4.40 -9.26
CA THR A 278 -13.95 3.16 -9.68
C THR A 278 -14.98 2.16 -10.17
N LYS A 279 -14.62 1.41 -11.21
CA LYS A 279 -15.31 0.19 -11.65
C LYS A 279 -14.33 -0.97 -11.62
N LEU A 280 -14.75 -2.07 -11.01
CA LEU A 280 -13.98 -3.30 -10.87
C LEU A 280 -14.82 -4.47 -11.39
N TRP A 281 -14.22 -5.26 -12.23
CA TRP A 281 -14.75 -6.57 -12.65
C TRP A 281 -13.80 -7.65 -12.14
N THR A 282 -14.33 -8.63 -11.45
CA THR A 282 -13.60 -9.81 -11.01
C THR A 282 -14.05 -11.03 -11.79
N ASP A 283 -13.17 -12.05 -11.90
CA ASP A 283 -13.39 -13.28 -12.66
C ASP A 283 -13.83 -13.03 -14.11
N VAL A 284 -13.18 -12.04 -14.74
CA VAL A 284 -13.53 -11.54 -16.09
C VAL A 284 -13.51 -12.64 -17.14
N ALA A 285 -12.61 -13.61 -17.00
CA ALA A 285 -12.45 -14.75 -17.92
C ALA A 285 -13.59 -15.77 -17.83
N ASN A 286 -14.42 -15.74 -16.77
CA ASN A 286 -15.53 -16.69 -16.58
C ASN A 286 -16.85 -15.93 -16.49
N SER A 287 -17.69 -16.03 -17.52
CA SER A 287 -18.96 -15.30 -17.62
C SER A 287 -19.96 -15.64 -16.50
N GLU A 288 -19.95 -16.87 -15.98
CA GLU A 288 -20.87 -17.31 -14.92
C GLU A 288 -20.49 -16.77 -13.55
N ARG A 289 -19.19 -16.51 -13.33
CA ARG A 289 -18.65 -16.06 -12.05
C ARG A 289 -18.32 -14.57 -12.02
N ARG A 290 -18.36 -13.92 -13.19
CA ARG A 290 -18.03 -12.50 -13.30
C ARG A 290 -18.91 -11.67 -12.39
N GLN A 291 -18.26 -10.91 -11.52
CA GLN A 291 -18.90 -9.93 -10.65
C GLN A 291 -18.46 -8.53 -11.07
N ASN A 292 -19.29 -7.55 -10.77
CA ASN A 292 -18.96 -6.16 -11.00
C ASN A 292 -19.25 -5.36 -9.74
N TYR A 293 -18.25 -4.56 -9.39
CA TYR A 293 -18.24 -3.67 -8.23
C TYR A 293 -17.91 -2.25 -8.69
N GLY A 294 -18.22 -1.29 -7.88
CA GLY A 294 -17.82 0.08 -8.13
C GLY A 294 -17.90 0.91 -6.87
N ASN A 295 -17.28 2.07 -6.90
CA ASN A 295 -17.42 3.07 -5.87
C ASN A 295 -17.39 4.47 -6.44
N VAL A 296 -17.89 5.40 -5.62
CA VAL A 296 -17.74 6.85 -5.82
C VAL A 296 -17.34 7.43 -4.47
N GLY A 297 -16.35 8.29 -4.48
CA GLY A 297 -15.85 8.87 -3.24
C GLY A 297 -15.03 10.13 -3.46
N GLY A 298 -14.55 10.67 -2.35
CA GLY A 298 -13.64 11.79 -2.32
C GLY A 298 -12.71 11.72 -1.12
N GLN A 299 -11.59 12.40 -1.24
CA GLN A 299 -10.61 12.57 -0.18
C GLN A 299 -10.14 14.02 -0.16
N ALA A 300 -9.94 14.56 1.02
CA ALA A 300 -9.31 15.85 1.23
C ALA A 300 -8.07 15.66 2.13
N ASP A 301 -6.95 16.22 1.67
CA ASP A 301 -5.66 16.17 2.35
C ASP A 301 -5.28 17.56 2.80
N LEU A 302 -5.11 17.75 4.11
CA LEU A 302 -4.66 19.00 4.72
C LEU A 302 -3.22 18.86 5.18
N ARG A 303 -2.31 19.61 4.57
CA ARG A 303 -0.91 19.68 5.02
C ARG A 303 -0.72 20.84 5.98
N PHE A 304 -0.02 20.59 7.07
CA PHE A 304 0.32 21.55 8.10
C PHE A 304 1.65 21.21 8.77
N SER A 305 2.31 22.22 9.33
CA SER A 305 3.53 22.04 10.11
C SER A 305 3.26 22.33 11.59
N VAL A 306 3.81 21.51 12.46
CA VAL A 306 3.72 21.67 13.91
C VAL A 306 5.09 22.05 14.45
N LEU A 307 5.15 23.12 15.26
CA LEU A 307 6.36 23.65 15.88
C LEU A 307 7.50 23.96 14.87
N HIS A 308 7.17 24.18 13.58
CA HIS A 308 8.10 24.34 12.45
C HIS A 308 9.06 23.15 12.19
N TRP A 309 8.88 22.03 12.90
CA TRP A 309 9.76 20.86 12.81
C TRP A 309 9.08 19.65 12.18
N TYR A 310 7.79 19.52 12.36
CA TYR A 310 7.06 18.33 11.92
C TYR A 310 6.05 18.70 10.85
N ASP A 311 6.31 18.29 9.64
CA ASP A 311 5.33 18.36 8.57
C ASP A 311 4.39 17.16 8.68
N MET A 312 3.09 17.45 8.65
CA MET A 312 2.04 16.45 8.78
C MET A 312 0.99 16.63 7.70
N THR A 313 0.36 15.52 7.32
CA THR A 313 -0.81 15.56 6.43
C THR A 313 -1.95 14.81 7.08
N LEU A 314 -3.04 15.52 7.33
CA LEU A 314 -4.30 14.93 7.76
C LEU A 314 -5.16 14.66 6.53
N SER A 315 -5.56 13.42 6.33
CA SER A 315 -6.42 12.98 5.24
C SER A 315 -7.78 12.55 5.78
N VAL A 316 -8.85 13.02 5.14
CA VAL A 316 -10.22 12.61 5.41
C VAL A 316 -10.85 12.15 4.11
N GLY A 317 -11.40 10.94 4.11
CA GLY A 317 -12.04 10.34 2.94
C GLY A 317 -13.42 9.79 3.25
N TYR A 318 -14.26 9.76 2.22
CA TYR A 318 -15.55 9.11 2.25
C TYR A 318 -15.86 8.46 0.91
N ALA A 319 -16.40 7.25 0.94
CA ALA A 319 -16.80 6.56 -0.27
C ALA A 319 -18.06 5.71 -0.05
N VAL A 320 -18.77 5.50 -1.13
CA VAL A 320 -19.95 4.62 -1.24
C VAL A 320 -19.63 3.51 -2.24
N GLY A 321 -19.73 2.28 -1.80
CA GLY A 321 -19.54 1.06 -2.60
C GLY A 321 -20.85 0.53 -3.18
N PHE A 322 -20.75 -0.06 -4.37
CA PHE A 322 -21.86 -0.65 -5.11
C PHE A 322 -21.49 -2.03 -5.66
N GLN A 323 -22.39 -3.00 -5.52
CA GLN A 323 -22.31 -4.27 -6.22
C GLN A 323 -23.41 -4.29 -7.30
N GLY A 324 -22.99 -4.30 -8.56
CA GLY A 324 -23.92 -4.05 -9.67
C GLY A 324 -24.52 -2.64 -9.59
N THR A 325 -25.83 -2.55 -9.36
CA THR A 325 -26.57 -1.30 -9.17
C THR A 325 -27.00 -1.08 -7.71
N LYS A 326 -26.76 -2.05 -6.82
CA LYS A 326 -27.14 -1.96 -5.42
C LYS A 326 -26.02 -1.37 -4.59
N ARG A 327 -26.37 -0.49 -3.64
CA ARG A 327 -25.42 0.00 -2.64
C ARG A 327 -24.98 -1.17 -1.75
N ALA A 328 -23.67 -1.37 -1.66
CA ALA A 328 -23.06 -2.41 -0.83
C ALA A 328 -22.65 -1.89 0.54
N GLY A 329 -21.98 -0.75 0.59
CA GLY A 329 -21.51 -0.19 1.86
C GLY A 329 -21.08 1.27 1.74
N THR A 330 -20.59 1.79 2.87
CA THR A 330 -19.96 3.11 2.95
C THR A 330 -18.77 3.04 3.89
N GLU A 331 -17.76 3.82 3.60
CA GLU A 331 -16.57 3.88 4.41
C GLU A 331 -16.13 5.33 4.63
N TRP A 332 -15.72 5.61 5.89
CA TRP A 332 -15.01 6.83 6.27
C TRP A 332 -13.56 6.50 6.55
N MET A 333 -12.67 7.38 6.14
CA MET A 333 -11.25 7.29 6.42
C MET A 333 -10.77 8.59 7.07
N ILE A 334 -9.99 8.44 8.14
CA ILE A 334 -9.21 9.52 8.74
C ILE A 334 -7.80 8.97 8.93
N SER A 335 -6.80 9.68 8.43
CA SER A 335 -5.40 9.26 8.53
C SER A 335 -4.50 10.47 8.76
N LEU A 336 -3.50 10.32 9.61
CA LEU A 336 -2.45 11.31 9.87
C LEU A 336 -1.10 10.74 9.43
N LYS A 337 -0.46 11.40 8.49
CA LYS A 337 0.92 11.10 8.09
C LYS A 337 1.85 12.12 8.71
N ILE A 338 2.88 11.63 9.41
CA ILE A 338 3.99 12.41 9.94
C ILE A 338 5.18 12.24 8.99
N MET A 339 5.78 13.34 8.53
CA MET A 339 6.88 13.34 7.55
C MET A 339 8.18 13.81 8.18
#